data_967e3272b8ef0849fd4c0e57e6793c5f
#
_entry.id   967e3272b8ef0849fd4c0e57e6793c5f
#
_cell.length_a   1.000
_cell.length_b   1.000
_cell.length_c   1.000
_cell.angle_alpha   90.00
_cell.angle_beta   90.00
_cell.angle_gamma   90.00
#
_symmetry.space_group_name_H-M   'P 1'
#
loop_
_entity.id
_entity.type
_entity.pdbx_description
1 polymer ?
#
loop_
_entity_poly.entity_id
_entity_poly.type
_entity_poly.pdbx_seq_one_letter_code
_entity_poly.pdbx_strand_id
1 'polypeptide(L)'
;MNMPEERKRREGAPLLEVDGLSVDFAVDNFWVPAAKKLTYDVRPGEALAIVGESGSGKSVSSMALLGLLPKNARVTGSARLDGREILSLKGDDLRRIRGREIAVIFQEPMTALNPVFTVGFQIIETLRMHFGMTPSAAKARALELLDMVDLPDPLKAFNSYPHQLSGGQRQRAMIAQSI
;
A
#
# COMPACT_ATOMS: atom_id res chain seq x y z
N MET A 1 -25.81 5.25 6.03
CA MET A 1 -24.38 4.94 6.09
C MET A 1 -23.68 5.94 5.18
N ASN A 2 -23.16 7.04 5.78
CA ASN A 2 -22.60 8.15 5.00
C ASN A 2 -21.30 7.69 4.36
N MET A 3 -21.29 7.60 3.05
CA MET A 3 -20.05 7.63 2.28
C MET A 3 -19.32 8.93 2.64
N PRO A 4 -18.01 8.90 2.90
CA PRO A 4 -17.26 10.13 3.11
C PRO A 4 -17.46 11.02 1.88
N GLU A 5 -17.76 12.31 2.10
CA GLU A 5 -17.90 13.31 1.06
C GLU A 5 -16.74 13.15 0.07
N GLU A 6 -17.06 12.82 -1.18
CA GLU A 6 -16.12 12.92 -2.28
C GLU A 6 -15.62 14.36 -2.31
N ARG A 7 -14.41 14.57 -1.81
CA ARG A 7 -13.76 15.87 -1.93
C ARG A 7 -13.70 16.18 -3.41
N LYS A 8 -14.43 17.23 -3.84
CA LYS A 8 -14.38 17.74 -5.22
C LYS A 8 -12.93 18.07 -5.55
N ARG A 9 -12.24 17.15 -6.21
CA ARG A 9 -10.91 17.40 -6.77
C ARG A 9 -11.01 18.53 -7.78
N ARG A 10 -10.02 19.42 -7.78
CA ARG A 10 -9.89 20.36 -8.89
C ARG A 10 -9.53 19.55 -10.13
N GLU A 11 -10.25 19.72 -11.23
CA GLU A 11 -9.93 19.08 -12.50
C GLU A 11 -8.45 19.31 -12.85
N GLY A 12 -7.72 18.21 -13.14
CA GLY A 12 -6.30 18.26 -13.48
C GLY A 12 -5.31 18.28 -12.29
N ALA A 13 -5.78 18.31 -11.03
CA ALA A 13 -4.88 18.27 -9.88
C ALA A 13 -4.28 16.86 -9.70
N PRO A 14 -2.98 16.73 -9.32
CA PRO A 14 -2.36 15.47 -9.00
C PRO A 14 -3.09 14.76 -7.84
N LEU A 15 -3.10 13.43 -7.90
CA LEU A 15 -3.54 12.58 -6.79
C LEU A 15 -2.48 12.51 -5.70
N LEU A 16 -1.23 12.31 -6.11
CA LEU A 16 -0.05 12.31 -5.25
C LEU A 16 0.94 13.35 -5.76
N GLU A 17 1.38 14.23 -4.89
CA GLU A 17 2.45 15.20 -5.13
C GLU A 17 3.59 14.91 -4.17
N VAL A 18 4.80 14.73 -4.67
CA VAL A 18 6.02 14.57 -3.87
C VAL A 18 6.99 15.67 -4.25
N ASP A 19 7.42 16.44 -3.27
CA ASP A 19 8.32 17.58 -3.49
C ASP A 19 9.52 17.52 -2.55
N GLY A 20 10.72 17.42 -3.16
CA GLY A 20 12.00 17.43 -2.47
C GLY A 20 12.17 16.30 -1.44
N LEU A 21 11.45 15.19 -1.58
CA LEU A 21 11.51 14.07 -0.64
C LEU A 21 12.93 13.54 -0.52
N SER A 22 13.45 13.56 0.70
CA SER A 22 14.76 12.98 1.01
C SER A 22 14.66 12.07 2.22
N VAL A 23 15.43 11.00 2.22
CA VAL A 23 15.50 10.02 3.31
C VAL A 23 16.95 9.77 3.65
N ASP A 24 17.29 9.94 4.92
CA ASP A 24 18.59 9.61 5.49
C ASP A 24 18.43 8.59 6.61
N PHE A 25 19.42 7.71 6.78
CA PHE A 25 19.50 6.78 7.91
C PHE A 25 20.66 7.14 8.83
N ALA A 26 20.42 7.10 10.12
CA ALA A 26 21.48 7.22 11.12
C ALA A 26 22.27 5.89 11.17
N VAL A 27 23.58 5.97 10.88
CA VAL A 27 24.54 4.86 10.94
C VAL A 27 25.78 5.39 11.65
N ASP A 28 26.17 4.80 12.77
CA ASP A 28 27.39 5.13 13.53
C ASP A 28 27.63 6.66 13.73
N ASN A 29 26.60 7.37 14.18
CA ASN A 29 26.61 8.84 14.39
C ASN A 29 26.65 9.70 13.11
N PHE A 30 26.55 9.12 11.92
CA PHE A 30 26.46 9.83 10.66
C PHE A 30 25.08 9.64 10.01
N TRP A 31 24.67 10.63 9.22
CA TRP A 31 23.49 10.51 8.38
C TRP A 31 23.89 10.05 6.98
N VAL A 32 23.44 8.86 6.60
CA VAL A 32 23.71 8.28 5.29
C VAL A 32 22.46 8.49 4.41
N PRO A 33 22.57 9.22 3.31
CA PRO A 33 21.43 9.48 2.43
C PRO A 33 21.08 8.23 1.62
N ALA A 34 19.79 7.84 1.65
CA ALA A 34 19.23 6.74 0.88
C ALA A 34 18.37 7.22 -0.31
N ALA A 35 17.75 8.39 -0.19
CA ALA A 35 17.06 9.07 -1.28
C ALA A 35 17.28 10.58 -1.17
N LYS A 36 17.42 11.30 -2.29
CA LYS A 36 17.73 12.72 -2.29
C LYS A 36 16.80 13.48 -3.22
N LYS A 37 16.08 14.47 -2.67
CA LYS A 37 15.30 15.50 -3.39
C LYS A 37 14.44 14.93 -4.53
N LEU A 38 13.72 13.84 -4.25
CA LEU A 38 12.79 13.27 -5.21
C LEU A 38 11.59 14.20 -5.38
N THR A 39 11.28 14.55 -6.62
CA THR A 39 10.11 15.37 -6.96
C THR A 39 9.40 14.74 -8.14
N TYR A 40 8.13 14.41 -7.94
CA TYR A 40 7.24 13.84 -8.96
C TYR A 40 5.78 14.00 -8.54
N ASP A 41 4.88 13.88 -9.50
CA ASP A 41 3.45 13.82 -9.27
C ASP A 41 2.84 12.59 -9.96
N VAL A 42 1.69 12.15 -9.48
CA VAL A 42 0.89 11.09 -10.07
C VAL A 42 -0.54 11.56 -10.15
N ARG A 43 -1.13 11.52 -11.33
CA ARG A 43 -2.51 11.91 -11.58
C ARG A 43 -3.47 10.72 -11.48
N PRO A 44 -4.77 10.97 -11.29
CA PRO A 44 -5.76 9.89 -11.32
C PRO A 44 -5.69 9.12 -12.64
N GLY A 45 -5.63 7.78 -12.53
CA GLY A 45 -5.53 6.88 -13.69
C GLY A 45 -4.16 6.81 -14.35
N GLU A 46 -3.16 7.52 -13.83
CA GLU A 46 -1.78 7.49 -14.32
C GLU A 46 -0.97 6.38 -13.67
N ALA A 47 -0.06 5.78 -14.42
CA ALA A 47 0.95 4.86 -13.93
C ALA A 47 2.34 5.50 -14.04
N LEU A 48 3.01 5.72 -12.90
CA LEU A 48 4.38 6.24 -12.84
C LEU A 48 5.35 5.09 -12.57
N ALA A 49 6.34 4.90 -13.42
CA ALA A 49 7.44 3.97 -13.20
C ALA A 49 8.67 4.67 -12.65
N ILE A 50 9.16 4.22 -11.49
CA ILE A 50 10.43 4.69 -10.91
C ILE A 50 11.51 3.64 -11.20
N VAL A 51 12.45 3.98 -12.06
CA VAL A 51 13.55 3.08 -12.48
C VAL A 51 14.87 3.52 -11.86
N GLY A 52 15.77 2.57 -11.67
CA GLY A 52 17.11 2.81 -11.10
C GLY A 52 17.75 1.52 -10.62
N GLU A 53 19.03 1.56 -10.32
CA GLU A 53 19.81 0.42 -9.83
C GLU A 53 19.35 -0.06 -8.44
N SER A 54 19.77 -1.26 -8.04
CA SER A 54 19.56 -1.74 -6.68
C SER A 54 20.25 -0.79 -5.69
N GLY A 55 19.55 -0.46 -4.60
CA GLY A 55 20.07 0.51 -3.61
C GLY A 55 19.88 1.98 -3.96
N SER A 56 19.30 2.34 -5.10
CA SER A 56 19.06 3.75 -5.50
C SER A 56 17.94 4.46 -4.71
N GLY A 57 17.36 3.84 -3.68
CA GLY A 57 16.36 4.46 -2.81
C GLY A 57 14.91 4.31 -3.25
N LYS A 58 14.59 3.58 -4.34
CA LYS A 58 13.20 3.41 -4.85
C LYS A 58 12.23 2.90 -3.77
N SER A 59 12.54 1.76 -3.16
CA SER A 59 11.70 1.17 -2.12
C SER A 59 11.66 2.03 -0.85
N VAL A 60 12.77 2.68 -0.51
CA VAL A 60 12.86 3.58 0.64
C VAL A 60 11.94 4.79 0.45
N SER A 61 11.91 5.39 -0.73
CA SER A 61 11.01 6.51 -1.02
C SER A 61 9.53 6.13 -0.91
N SER A 62 9.14 4.98 -1.45
CA SER A 62 7.77 4.48 -1.33
C SER A 62 7.37 4.17 0.12
N MET A 63 8.27 3.55 0.90
CA MET A 63 8.05 3.29 2.33
C MET A 63 7.96 4.58 3.15
N ALA A 64 8.69 5.64 2.75
CA ALA A 64 8.62 6.94 3.41
C ALA A 64 7.21 7.55 3.35
N LEU A 65 6.54 7.46 2.21
CA LEU A 65 5.17 7.97 2.02
C LEU A 65 4.18 7.33 2.99
N LEU A 66 4.43 6.08 3.36
CA LEU A 66 3.58 5.32 4.26
C LEU A 66 4.08 5.33 5.72
N GLY A 67 5.17 6.04 6.02
CA GLY A 67 5.77 6.01 7.36
C GLY A 67 6.17 4.60 7.82
N LEU A 68 6.62 3.74 6.89
CA LEU A 68 7.05 2.36 7.15
C LEU A 68 8.56 2.24 7.37
N LEU A 69 9.28 3.36 7.38
CA LEU A 69 10.71 3.37 7.64
C LEU A 69 11.01 3.11 9.12
N PRO A 70 12.16 2.51 9.44
CA PRO A 70 12.59 2.29 10.82
C PRO A 70 12.86 3.62 11.56
N LYS A 71 12.92 3.57 12.89
CA LYS A 71 13.05 4.77 13.74
C LYS A 71 14.35 5.57 13.52
N ASN A 72 15.39 4.95 13.00
CA ASN A 72 16.65 5.61 12.66
C ASN A 72 16.60 6.31 11.28
N ALA A 73 15.45 6.36 10.62
CA ALA A 73 15.27 7.13 9.39
C ALA A 73 14.80 8.55 9.69
N ARG A 74 15.33 9.50 8.92
CA ARG A 74 14.86 10.88 8.86
C ARG A 74 14.31 11.15 7.48
N VAL A 75 13.07 11.63 7.41
CA VAL A 75 12.39 12.01 6.17
C VAL A 75 12.21 13.51 6.14
N THR A 76 12.54 14.15 5.03
CA THR A 76 12.36 15.58 4.78
C THR A 76 11.74 15.81 3.41
N GLY A 77 11.20 17.00 3.17
CA GLY A 77 10.42 17.32 1.99
C GLY A 77 8.92 17.33 2.28
N SER A 78 8.10 17.23 1.25
CA SER A 78 6.64 17.19 1.33
C SER A 78 6.10 16.05 0.48
N ALA A 79 5.03 15.41 0.95
CA ALA A 79 4.22 14.51 0.14
C ALA A 79 2.75 14.75 0.44
N ARG A 80 1.98 15.04 -0.60
CA ARG A 80 0.54 15.33 -0.48
C ARG A 80 -0.27 14.31 -1.25
N LEU A 81 -1.23 13.71 -0.56
CA LEU A 81 -2.24 12.85 -1.16
C LEU A 81 -3.57 13.59 -1.18
N ASP A 82 -4.09 13.81 -2.37
CA ASP A 82 -5.31 14.60 -2.57
C ASP A 82 -5.26 15.97 -1.86
N GLY A 83 -4.09 16.64 -1.98
CA GLY A 83 -3.78 17.94 -1.35
C GLY A 83 -3.48 17.89 0.16
N ARG A 84 -3.57 16.73 0.81
CA ARG A 84 -3.28 16.55 2.24
C ARG A 84 -1.84 16.08 2.46
N GLU A 85 -1.07 16.83 3.26
CA GLU A 85 0.28 16.44 3.65
C GLU A 85 0.26 15.12 4.44
N ILE A 86 1.02 14.11 3.99
CA ILE A 86 1.00 12.77 4.56
C ILE A 86 2.26 12.41 5.37
N LEU A 87 3.40 13.05 5.13
CA LEU A 87 4.64 12.75 5.86
C LEU A 87 4.58 13.12 7.34
N SER A 88 3.74 14.07 7.69
CA SER A 88 3.56 14.54 9.08
C SER A 88 2.54 13.73 9.88
N LEU A 89 1.79 12.83 9.22
CA LEU A 89 0.73 12.07 9.86
C LEU A 89 1.27 11.02 10.81
N LYS A 90 0.55 10.82 11.93
CA LYS A 90 0.90 9.85 12.98
C LYS A 90 -0.36 9.15 13.49
N GLY A 91 -0.14 8.03 14.19
CA GLY A 91 -1.22 7.32 14.88
C GLY A 91 -2.36 6.90 13.96
N ASP A 92 -3.58 7.25 14.35
CA ASP A 92 -4.79 6.82 13.64
C ASP A 92 -4.97 7.45 12.27
N ASP A 93 -4.50 8.69 12.06
CA ASP A 93 -4.59 9.34 10.75
C ASP A 93 -3.69 8.65 9.72
N LEU A 94 -2.48 8.26 10.12
CA LEU A 94 -1.58 7.47 9.27
C LEU A 94 -2.15 6.06 9.03
N ARG A 95 -2.77 5.47 10.06
CA ARG A 95 -3.41 4.15 9.93
C ARG A 95 -4.60 4.15 8.95
N ARG A 96 -5.36 5.25 8.90
CA ARG A 96 -6.48 5.41 7.96
C ARG A 96 -6.05 5.51 6.52
N ILE A 97 -4.89 6.12 6.24
CA ILE A 97 -4.34 6.20 4.88
C ILE A 97 -3.89 4.82 4.41
N ARG A 98 -3.20 4.08 5.27
CA ARG A 98 -2.67 2.75 4.93
C ARG A 98 -3.81 1.76 4.68
N GLY A 99 -3.82 1.15 3.52
CA GLY A 99 -4.80 0.13 3.12
C GLY A 99 -6.16 0.68 2.65
N ARG A 100 -6.43 1.98 2.84
CA ARG A 100 -7.66 2.59 2.34
C ARG A 100 -7.43 3.61 1.22
N GLU A 101 -6.39 4.42 1.34
CA GLU A 101 -6.06 5.47 0.39
C GLU A 101 -4.77 5.16 -0.39
N ILE A 102 -3.82 4.50 0.26
CA ILE A 102 -2.58 3.98 -0.36
C ILE A 102 -2.37 2.55 0.09
N ALA A 103 -2.14 1.64 -0.85
CA ALA A 103 -1.72 0.27 -0.60
C ALA A 103 -0.32 0.02 -1.15
N VAL A 104 0.41 -0.92 -0.57
CA VAL A 104 1.72 -1.39 -1.04
C VAL A 104 1.69 -2.88 -1.30
N ILE A 105 2.18 -3.25 -2.46
CA ILE A 105 2.45 -4.64 -2.82
C ILE A 105 3.96 -4.85 -2.77
N PHE A 106 4.42 -5.63 -1.79
CA PHE A 106 5.85 -5.94 -1.65
C PHE A 106 6.30 -6.95 -2.71
N GLN A 107 7.59 -6.88 -3.07
CA GLN A 107 8.19 -7.76 -4.08
C GLN A 107 8.19 -9.25 -3.68
N GLU A 108 8.19 -9.55 -2.37
CA GLU A 108 8.22 -10.91 -1.85
C GLU A 108 6.83 -11.34 -1.34
N PRO A 109 6.02 -12.02 -2.19
CA PRO A 109 4.69 -12.50 -1.78
C PRO A 109 4.73 -13.51 -0.64
N MET A 110 5.89 -14.15 -0.44
CA MET A 110 6.07 -15.20 0.57
C MET A 110 6.00 -14.67 2.00
N THR A 111 6.37 -13.41 2.21
CA THR A 111 6.44 -12.78 3.54
C THR A 111 5.24 -11.89 3.85
N ALA A 112 4.45 -11.54 2.84
CA ALA A 112 3.35 -10.61 2.98
C ALA A 112 2.04 -11.28 3.47
N LEU A 113 1.78 -12.52 3.04
CA LEU A 113 0.64 -13.29 3.52
C LEU A 113 1.05 -14.10 4.77
N ASN A 114 0.24 -14.00 5.82
CA ASN A 114 0.45 -14.80 7.02
C ASN A 114 0.16 -16.29 6.74
N PRO A 115 1.14 -17.21 6.91
CA PRO A 115 0.99 -18.61 6.52
C PRO A 115 0.00 -19.40 7.37
N VAL A 116 -0.39 -18.92 8.55
CA VAL A 116 -1.29 -19.64 9.46
C VAL A 116 -2.77 -19.32 9.25
N PHE A 117 -3.09 -18.37 8.38
CA PHE A 117 -4.47 -18.03 8.02
C PHE A 117 -4.73 -18.29 6.53
N THR A 118 -5.98 -18.66 6.21
CA THR A 118 -6.40 -18.77 4.81
C THR A 118 -6.38 -17.42 4.12
N VAL A 119 -6.22 -17.41 2.80
CA VAL A 119 -6.26 -16.18 1.99
C VAL A 119 -7.57 -15.43 2.20
N GLY A 120 -8.69 -16.14 2.17
CA GLY A 120 -10.00 -15.53 2.38
C GLY A 120 -10.16 -14.85 3.75
N PHE A 121 -9.62 -15.47 4.80
CA PHE A 121 -9.63 -14.87 6.14
C PHE A 121 -8.89 -13.53 6.16
N GLN A 122 -7.70 -13.47 5.56
CA GLN A 122 -6.88 -12.27 5.55
C GLN A 122 -7.54 -11.13 4.75
N ILE A 123 -8.16 -11.43 3.61
CA ILE A 123 -8.91 -10.43 2.83
C ILE A 123 -10.14 -9.94 3.62
N ILE A 124 -10.90 -10.85 4.23
CA ILE A 124 -12.06 -10.48 5.06
C ILE A 124 -11.65 -9.57 6.22
N GLU A 125 -10.54 -9.88 6.90
CA GLU A 125 -10.04 -9.07 8.01
C GLU A 125 -9.74 -7.64 7.55
N THR A 126 -9.05 -7.49 6.41
CA THR A 126 -8.77 -6.18 5.80
C THR A 126 -10.04 -5.41 5.46
N LEU A 127 -11.00 -6.05 4.80
CA LEU A 127 -12.28 -5.44 4.42
C LEU A 127 -13.10 -5.00 5.64
N ARG A 128 -13.11 -5.80 6.69
CA ARG A 128 -13.82 -5.45 7.92
C ARG A 128 -13.15 -4.33 8.69
N MET A 129 -11.82 -4.34 8.75
CA MET A 129 -11.04 -3.32 9.48
C MET A 129 -11.14 -1.95 8.80
N HIS A 130 -10.97 -1.89 7.48
CA HIS A 130 -10.90 -0.63 6.75
C HIS A 130 -12.26 -0.10 6.28
N PHE A 131 -13.21 -0.99 5.98
CA PHE A 131 -14.51 -0.61 5.41
C PHE A 131 -15.71 -0.93 6.32
N GLY A 132 -15.48 -1.55 7.47
CA GLY A 132 -16.55 -1.87 8.43
C GLY A 132 -17.59 -2.86 7.88
N MET A 133 -17.22 -3.71 6.94
CA MET A 133 -18.13 -4.66 6.30
C MET A 133 -18.63 -5.73 7.27
N THR A 134 -19.88 -6.17 7.08
CA THR A 134 -20.38 -7.38 7.78
C THR A 134 -19.64 -8.62 7.29
N PRO A 135 -19.56 -9.70 8.06
CA PRO A 135 -18.87 -10.92 7.65
C PRO A 135 -19.36 -11.48 6.31
N SER A 136 -20.67 -11.44 6.06
CA SER A 136 -21.26 -11.93 4.81
C SER A 136 -20.88 -11.06 3.61
N ALA A 137 -20.98 -9.73 3.74
CA ALA A 137 -20.59 -8.79 2.69
C ALA A 137 -19.08 -8.87 2.40
N ALA A 138 -18.24 -8.97 3.43
CA ALA A 138 -16.79 -9.11 3.27
C ALA A 138 -16.42 -10.41 2.56
N LYS A 139 -17.12 -11.53 2.84
CA LYS A 139 -16.89 -12.80 2.14
C LYS A 139 -17.25 -12.68 0.65
N ALA A 140 -18.41 -12.12 0.33
CA ALA A 140 -18.81 -11.91 -1.07
C ALA A 140 -17.79 -11.03 -1.80
N ARG A 141 -17.40 -9.91 -1.19
CA ARG A 141 -16.41 -9.00 -1.77
C ARG A 141 -15.03 -9.64 -1.92
N ALA A 142 -14.59 -10.46 -0.97
CA ALA A 142 -13.32 -11.18 -1.06
C ALA A 142 -13.29 -12.15 -2.26
N LEU A 143 -14.38 -12.84 -2.54
CA LEU A 143 -14.48 -13.71 -3.70
C LEU A 143 -14.48 -12.92 -5.02
N GLU A 144 -15.18 -11.79 -5.08
CA GLU A 144 -15.11 -10.86 -6.23
C GLU A 144 -13.69 -10.36 -6.48
N LEU A 145 -12.96 -9.96 -5.41
CA LEU A 145 -11.59 -9.49 -5.53
C LEU A 145 -10.64 -10.58 -6.04
N LEU A 146 -10.82 -11.83 -5.59
CA LEU A 146 -10.03 -12.96 -6.07
C LEU A 146 -10.33 -13.29 -7.54
N ASP A 147 -11.57 -13.10 -7.98
CA ASP A 147 -11.97 -13.23 -9.39
C ASP A 147 -11.37 -12.12 -10.25
N MET A 148 -11.43 -10.87 -9.79
CA MET A 148 -10.86 -9.70 -10.48
C MET A 148 -9.37 -9.81 -10.77
N VAL A 149 -8.61 -10.57 -9.97
CA VAL A 149 -7.18 -10.82 -10.19
C VAL A 149 -6.93 -12.10 -10.98
N ASP A 150 -7.93 -12.62 -11.67
CA ASP A 150 -7.86 -13.82 -12.54
C ASP A 150 -7.32 -15.08 -11.83
N LEU A 151 -7.73 -15.33 -10.59
CA LEU A 151 -7.45 -16.61 -9.97
C LEU A 151 -8.36 -17.69 -10.59
N PRO A 152 -7.82 -18.82 -11.04
CA PRO A 152 -8.58 -19.84 -11.79
C PRO A 152 -9.77 -20.42 -11.01
N ASP A 153 -9.67 -20.47 -9.69
CA ASP A 153 -10.72 -20.95 -8.78
C ASP A 153 -10.71 -20.07 -7.54
N PRO A 154 -11.49 -18.95 -7.55
CA PRO A 154 -11.55 -18.00 -6.44
C PRO A 154 -11.99 -18.65 -5.13
N LEU A 155 -12.94 -19.60 -5.16
CA LEU A 155 -13.43 -20.27 -3.97
C LEU A 155 -12.38 -21.20 -3.36
N LYS A 156 -11.66 -21.93 -4.17
CA LYS A 156 -10.54 -22.77 -3.72
C LYS A 156 -9.42 -21.90 -3.16
N ALA A 157 -9.03 -20.83 -3.84
CA ALA A 157 -8.03 -19.89 -3.38
C ALA A 157 -8.42 -19.23 -2.05
N PHE A 158 -9.67 -18.83 -1.90
CA PHE A 158 -10.23 -18.29 -0.67
C PHE A 158 -10.04 -19.22 0.53
N ASN A 159 -10.26 -20.52 0.35
CA ASN A 159 -10.14 -21.53 1.40
C ASN A 159 -8.72 -22.07 1.57
N SER A 160 -7.78 -21.70 0.70
CA SER A 160 -6.40 -22.18 0.74
C SER A 160 -5.53 -21.35 1.67
N TYR A 161 -4.54 -22.00 2.26
CA TYR A 161 -3.43 -21.32 2.93
C TYR A 161 -2.40 -20.84 1.91
N PRO A 162 -1.61 -19.79 2.21
CA PRO A 162 -0.61 -19.25 1.28
C PRO A 162 0.36 -20.30 0.72
N HIS A 163 0.78 -21.26 1.53
CA HIS A 163 1.71 -22.32 1.10
C HIS A 163 1.11 -23.31 0.09
N GLN A 164 -0.22 -23.38 -0.02
CA GLN A 164 -0.94 -24.24 -0.97
C GLN A 164 -1.08 -23.59 -2.36
N LEU A 165 -0.75 -22.32 -2.49
CA LEU A 165 -0.82 -21.55 -3.73
C LEU A 165 0.55 -21.49 -4.42
N SER A 166 0.56 -21.44 -5.76
CA SER A 166 1.76 -21.13 -6.52
C SER A 166 2.25 -19.71 -6.25
N GLY A 167 3.50 -19.37 -6.61
CA GLY A 167 4.05 -18.03 -6.45
C GLY A 167 3.19 -16.94 -7.11
N GLY A 168 2.77 -17.17 -8.34
CA GLY A 168 1.90 -16.25 -9.08
C GLY A 168 0.50 -16.12 -8.45
N GLN A 169 -0.08 -17.20 -7.96
CA GLN A 169 -1.37 -17.15 -7.26
C GLN A 169 -1.26 -16.37 -5.94
N ARG A 170 -0.17 -16.52 -5.18
CA ARG A 170 0.08 -15.73 -3.97
C ARG A 170 0.20 -14.25 -4.28
N GLN A 171 0.91 -13.89 -5.34
CA GLN A 171 1.04 -12.51 -5.77
C GLN A 171 -0.32 -11.91 -6.13
N ARG A 172 -1.15 -12.62 -6.90
CA ARG A 172 -2.52 -12.20 -7.22
C ARG A 172 -3.40 -12.07 -5.97
N ALA A 173 -3.30 -12.99 -5.01
CA ALA A 173 -4.01 -12.91 -3.75
C ALA A 173 -3.60 -11.68 -2.91
N MET A 174 -2.29 -11.32 -2.90
CA MET A 174 -1.82 -10.06 -2.30
C MET A 174 -2.40 -8.82 -2.99
N ILE A 175 -2.45 -8.83 -4.33
CA ILE A 175 -3.08 -7.75 -5.08
C ILE A 175 -4.55 -7.64 -4.68
N ALA A 176 -5.30 -8.75 -4.64
CA ALA A 176 -6.69 -8.77 -4.21
C ALA A 176 -6.89 -8.22 -2.78
N GLN A 177 -5.95 -8.47 -1.87
CA GLN A 177 -5.99 -7.93 -0.50
C GLN A 177 -5.71 -6.42 -0.45
N SER A 178 -5.03 -5.86 -1.46
CA SER A 178 -4.63 -4.45 -1.52
C SER A 178 -5.64 -3.53 -2.23
N ILE A 179 -6.62 -4.12 -2.94
CA ILE A 179 -7.69 -3.41 -3.65
C ILE A 179 -8.91 -3.25 -2.72
#